data_b9197e5ee33243dd94286dbed241a060
#
_entry.id   b9197e5ee33243dd94286dbed241a060
#
_cell.length_a   1.000
_cell.length_b   1.000
_cell.length_c   1.000
_cell.angle_alpha   90.00
_cell.angle_beta   90.00
_cell.angle_gamma   90.00
#
_symmetry.space_group_name_H-M   'P 1'
#
loop_
_entity.id
_entity.type
_entity.pdbx_description
1 polymer ?
#
loop_
_entity_poly.entity_id
_entity_poly.type
_entity_poly.pdbx_seq_one_letter_code
_entity_poly.pdbx_strand_id
1 'polypeptide(L)'
;MGAISATDIISIIQSEIENFNWDEASRETGNVIWVGDGIATVYGIDHAMYGEIVVFDNGVKGMVQDIRENEIGVILFGRDTGIKEGTKVVRTKKKAGIPVGSAFVGRVINALGEPIDGKGDIKEEDYRPIEEDAPGIVDRKSVSTPMETGILSIDSMFPIGRGQRELIIGDRQTGKTSIATDTIINQKGKGVICVYVAIGQKASTVAKVVSTLTKHGAMDYSIVVSSTASDPASLQYIAPYAGTAMAEHFMHQGKDVLIVYDDLSKHAVAYRALSLLLERSPGREAYPGDVFYLHSRLLERSSRLSDALGGGSITALPIIETQAGDVSAYIPTNAISITDGQIFLETNLFNSGMRPAVNVGLSVSRVGGAAQTKAMKKASGSIRIDLAQYREMEVFTQFASDLDDATKAQLQHGKALMELLKQPLCHPLSMHEQVMTLVMANNGVFDEIPTKEVKKHQTELLEFIDLKHPEIGKQIEDKKEINDELVKNILEAVKEFA
;
A
#
# COMPACT_ATOMS: atom_id res chain seq x y z
N MET A 1 25.64 56.89 36.95
CA MET A 1 25.85 56.13 35.70
C MET A 1 27.34 56.07 35.48
N GLY A 2 27.98 54.96 35.80
CA GLY A 2 29.42 54.79 35.58
C GLY A 2 29.66 54.70 34.06
N ALA A 3 30.62 55.48 33.56
CA ALA A 3 31.06 55.40 32.18
C ALA A 3 31.70 54.02 31.95
N ILE A 4 31.18 53.25 31.00
CA ILE A 4 31.79 51.98 30.54
C ILE A 4 33.19 52.34 30.03
N SER A 5 34.22 51.70 30.54
CA SER A 5 35.59 52.00 30.11
C SER A 5 35.85 51.39 28.73
N ALA A 6 36.75 52.00 27.96
CA ALA A 6 37.12 51.48 26.65
C ALA A 6 37.65 50.03 26.73
N THR A 7 38.22 49.66 27.85
CA THR A 7 38.73 48.30 28.14
C THR A 7 37.57 47.31 28.34
N ASP A 8 36.43 47.71 28.91
CA ASP A 8 35.26 46.88 29.11
C ASP A 8 34.55 46.62 27.75
N ILE A 9 34.53 47.62 26.89
CA ILE A 9 33.98 47.50 25.54
C ILE A 9 34.83 46.53 24.72
N ILE A 10 36.15 46.60 24.79
CA ILE A 10 37.06 45.72 24.10
C ILE A 10 36.91 44.28 24.60
N SER A 11 36.82 44.08 25.92
CA SER A 11 36.61 42.74 26.49
C SER A 11 35.28 42.11 26.12
N ILE A 12 34.20 42.91 26.01
CA ILE A 12 32.89 42.44 25.53
C ILE A 12 32.97 42.05 24.07
N ILE A 13 33.59 42.88 23.22
CA ILE A 13 33.77 42.56 21.78
C ILE A 13 34.65 41.32 21.58
N GLN A 14 35.71 41.17 22.37
CA GLN A 14 36.54 39.96 22.31
C GLN A 14 35.78 38.71 22.74
N SER A 15 35.02 38.75 23.81
CA SER A 15 34.17 37.63 24.23
C SER A 15 33.07 37.28 23.23
N GLU A 16 32.51 38.28 22.55
CA GLU A 16 31.54 38.07 21.49
C GLU A 16 32.18 37.45 20.24
N ILE A 17 33.40 37.87 19.87
CA ILE A 17 34.16 37.28 18.75
C ILE A 17 34.63 35.85 19.06
N GLU A 18 35.10 35.58 20.31
CA GLU A 18 35.50 34.23 20.72
C GLU A 18 34.32 33.26 20.81
N ASN A 19 33.14 33.75 21.15
CA ASN A 19 31.91 32.95 21.19
C ASN A 19 31.16 32.95 19.85
N PHE A 20 31.66 33.63 18.80
CA PHE A 20 31.03 33.71 17.49
C PHE A 20 31.14 32.37 16.75
N ASN A 21 30.03 31.67 16.70
CA ASN A 21 29.96 30.40 15.98
C ASN A 21 29.69 30.64 14.50
N TRP A 22 30.73 30.51 13.66
CA TRP A 22 30.67 30.71 12.22
C TRP A 22 29.63 29.80 11.55
N ASP A 23 29.36 28.61 12.09
CA ASP A 23 28.35 27.69 11.60
C ASP A 23 26.91 28.22 11.84
N GLU A 24 26.67 28.92 12.95
CA GLU A 24 25.37 29.56 13.21
C GLU A 24 25.18 30.84 12.37
N ALA A 25 26.22 31.64 12.24
CA ALA A 25 26.18 32.90 11.46
C ALA A 25 26.02 32.66 9.94
N SER A 26 26.38 31.47 9.45
CA SER A 26 26.18 31.07 8.05
C SER A 26 24.78 30.52 7.77
N ARG A 27 23.96 30.31 8.76
CA ARG A 27 22.58 29.83 8.63
C ARG A 27 21.65 31.00 8.37
N GLU A 28 20.97 30.93 7.25
CA GLU A 28 19.91 31.90 6.92
C GLU A 28 18.74 31.74 7.90
N THR A 29 18.35 32.83 8.57
CA THR A 29 17.29 32.83 9.57
C THR A 29 16.15 33.73 9.11
N GLY A 30 14.93 33.30 9.33
CA GLY A 30 13.71 34.07 9.11
C GLY A 30 12.86 34.19 10.36
N ASN A 31 11.75 34.90 10.20
CA ASN A 31 10.76 35.07 11.25
C ASN A 31 9.38 34.64 10.77
N VAL A 32 8.61 34.04 11.67
CA VAL A 32 7.20 33.72 11.43
C VAL A 32 6.39 35.02 11.37
N ILE A 33 5.65 35.23 10.31
CA ILE A 33 4.69 36.31 10.14
C ILE A 33 3.26 35.88 10.40
N TRP A 34 2.96 34.61 10.20
CA TRP A 34 1.66 34.02 10.50
C TRP A 34 1.80 32.54 10.85
N VAL A 35 0.98 32.02 11.76
CA VAL A 35 0.91 30.59 12.11
C VAL A 35 -0.52 30.22 12.47
N GLY A 36 -0.97 29.08 11.99
CA GLY A 36 -2.27 28.51 12.32
C GLY A 36 -2.51 27.19 11.57
N ASP A 37 -3.32 26.32 12.16
CA ASP A 37 -3.76 25.06 11.56
C ASP A 37 -2.65 24.16 11.01
N GLY A 38 -1.46 24.21 11.64
CA GLY A 38 -0.31 23.40 11.23
C GLY A 38 0.51 23.95 10.06
N ILE A 39 0.30 25.23 9.72
CA ILE A 39 1.07 25.96 8.71
C ILE A 39 1.68 27.21 9.34
N ALA A 40 2.87 27.58 8.90
CA ALA A 40 3.51 28.83 9.20
C ALA A 40 3.93 29.56 7.92
N THR A 41 3.70 30.86 7.86
CA THR A 41 4.28 31.75 6.85
C THR A 41 5.49 32.41 7.44
N VAL A 42 6.62 32.31 6.75
CA VAL A 42 7.95 32.76 7.19
C VAL A 42 8.50 33.77 6.21
N TYR A 43 9.14 34.83 6.72
CA TYR A 43 9.85 35.85 5.97
C TYR A 43 11.34 35.80 6.29
N GLY A 44 12.21 36.05 5.30
CA GLY A 44 13.66 36.22 5.50
C GLY A 44 14.49 34.93 5.31
N ILE A 45 13.90 33.89 4.72
CA ILE A 45 14.61 32.69 4.25
C ILE A 45 14.49 32.56 2.73
N ASP A 46 14.93 33.58 2.02
CA ASP A 46 14.65 33.79 0.59
C ASP A 46 15.27 32.72 -0.32
N HIS A 47 16.32 32.02 0.14
CA HIS A 47 16.97 30.95 -0.59
C HIS A 47 16.44 29.55 -0.22
N ALA A 48 15.33 29.44 0.57
CA ALA A 48 14.75 28.16 0.92
C ALA A 48 14.29 27.38 -0.32
N MET A 49 14.53 26.09 -0.32
CA MET A 49 14.15 25.20 -1.42
C MET A 49 12.84 24.48 -1.08
N TYR A 50 12.05 24.17 -2.11
CA TYR A 50 10.88 23.30 -1.97
C TYR A 50 11.29 21.96 -1.37
N GLY A 51 10.54 21.48 -0.37
CA GLY A 51 10.85 20.25 0.36
C GLY A 51 11.99 20.35 1.37
N GLU A 52 12.56 21.55 1.60
CA GLU A 52 13.61 21.76 2.61
C GLU A 52 13.03 21.73 4.04
N ILE A 53 13.74 21.11 4.96
CA ILE A 53 13.45 21.15 6.39
C ILE A 53 13.92 22.47 6.97
N VAL A 54 13.04 23.12 7.73
CA VAL A 54 13.34 24.26 8.58
C VAL A 54 13.06 23.92 10.04
N VAL A 55 13.75 24.55 10.96
CA VAL A 55 13.61 24.31 12.40
C VAL A 55 13.22 25.62 13.08
N PHE A 56 12.16 25.57 13.88
CA PHE A 56 11.68 26.70 14.71
C PHE A 56 12.42 26.73 16.04
N ASP A 57 12.51 27.90 16.70
CA ASP A 57 13.18 28.09 17.99
C ASP A 57 12.74 27.11 19.09
N ASN A 58 11.48 26.64 19.03
CA ASN A 58 10.93 25.65 19.97
C ASN A 58 11.29 24.19 19.59
N GLY A 59 12.13 23.97 18.57
CA GLY A 59 12.55 22.66 18.10
C GLY A 59 11.57 21.95 17.15
N VAL A 60 10.40 22.54 16.90
CA VAL A 60 9.46 21.99 15.89
C VAL A 60 10.10 22.07 14.52
N LYS A 61 10.00 20.99 13.75
CA LYS A 61 10.43 20.94 12.36
C LYS A 61 9.27 21.25 11.43
N GLY A 62 9.57 21.86 10.31
CA GLY A 62 8.61 22.07 9.24
C GLY A 62 9.25 21.83 7.88
N MET A 63 8.43 21.71 6.85
CA MET A 63 8.89 21.54 5.46
C MET A 63 8.35 22.67 4.60
N VAL A 64 9.22 23.25 3.79
CA VAL A 64 8.87 24.28 2.83
C VAL A 64 7.99 23.70 1.73
N GLN A 65 6.79 24.25 1.55
CA GLN A 65 5.78 23.76 0.59
C GLN A 65 5.30 24.83 -0.40
N ASP A 66 5.49 26.10 -0.08
CA ASP A 66 5.12 27.21 -0.94
C ASP A 66 6.20 28.28 -0.91
N ILE A 67 6.57 28.79 -2.08
CA ILE A 67 7.62 29.81 -2.22
C ILE A 67 7.03 30.95 -3.02
N ARG A 68 6.89 32.10 -2.37
CA ARG A 68 6.42 33.36 -2.98
C ARG A 68 7.56 34.38 -2.94
N GLU A 69 7.37 35.53 -3.57
CA GLU A 69 8.39 36.57 -3.70
C GLU A 69 9.01 37.01 -2.38
N ASN A 70 8.20 37.14 -1.32
CA ASN A 70 8.65 37.59 0.02
C ASN A 70 8.19 36.67 1.16
N GLU A 71 7.55 35.55 0.86
CA GLU A 71 6.93 34.69 1.85
C GLU A 71 7.15 33.22 1.54
N ILE A 72 7.46 32.46 2.56
CA ILE A 72 7.65 31.01 2.46
C ILE A 72 6.58 30.31 3.28
N GLY A 73 5.76 29.50 2.64
CA GLY A 73 4.78 28.64 3.29
C GLY A 73 5.42 27.35 3.78
N VAL A 74 5.31 27.09 5.07
CA VAL A 74 5.90 25.92 5.73
C VAL A 74 4.81 25.10 6.39
N ILE A 75 4.76 23.80 6.11
CA ILE A 75 3.92 22.85 6.83
C ILE A 75 4.65 22.34 8.07
N LEU A 76 3.99 22.31 9.23
CA LEU A 76 4.60 21.94 10.49
C LEU A 76 4.50 20.43 10.75
N PHE A 77 5.59 19.81 11.18
CA PHE A 77 5.64 18.40 11.59
C PHE A 77 5.37 18.20 13.08
N GLY A 78 4.39 18.92 13.60
CA GLY A 78 4.03 18.89 15.00
C GLY A 78 2.91 19.87 15.29
N ARG A 79 2.61 20.05 16.59
CA ARG A 79 1.65 21.05 17.01
C ARG A 79 2.28 22.44 16.87
N ASP A 80 1.48 23.39 16.45
CA ASP A 80 1.82 24.82 16.36
C ASP A 80 1.92 25.52 17.73
N THR A 81 1.60 24.82 18.82
CA THR A 81 1.68 25.35 20.20
C THR A 81 3.10 25.81 20.52
N GLY A 82 3.22 27.09 20.87
CA GLY A 82 4.50 27.73 21.20
C GLY A 82 5.19 28.43 20.02
N ILE A 83 4.66 28.27 18.78
CA ILE A 83 5.05 29.10 17.64
C ILE A 83 4.12 30.31 17.58
N LYS A 84 4.66 31.47 17.41
CA LYS A 84 3.95 32.75 17.32
C LYS A 84 4.61 33.68 16.31
N GLU A 85 3.94 34.74 15.95
CA GLU A 85 4.52 35.81 15.15
C GLU A 85 5.85 36.30 15.77
N GLY A 86 6.87 36.48 14.96
CA GLY A 86 8.24 36.80 15.36
C GLY A 86 9.10 35.61 15.84
N THR A 87 8.55 34.40 15.93
CA THR A 87 9.38 33.20 16.23
C THR A 87 10.43 33.00 15.14
N LYS A 88 11.68 32.76 15.53
CA LYS A 88 12.77 32.52 14.59
C LYS A 88 12.69 31.14 13.94
N VAL A 89 13.07 31.10 12.69
CA VAL A 89 13.13 29.89 11.87
C VAL A 89 14.49 29.82 11.21
N VAL A 90 15.11 28.65 11.27
CA VAL A 90 16.45 28.38 10.72
C VAL A 90 16.37 27.37 9.60
N ARG A 91 17.01 27.66 8.47
CA ARG A 91 17.16 26.71 7.36
C ARG A 91 18.15 25.61 7.71
N THR A 92 17.83 24.38 7.29
CA THR A 92 18.77 23.25 7.44
C THR A 92 19.55 22.94 6.17
N LYS A 93 19.12 23.44 5.01
CA LYS A 93 19.64 23.09 3.68
C LYS A 93 19.51 21.59 3.35
N LYS A 94 18.70 20.85 4.10
CA LYS A 94 18.44 19.41 3.91
C LYS A 94 17.00 19.20 3.45
N LYS A 95 16.83 18.34 2.45
CA LYS A 95 15.49 17.89 2.05
C LYS A 95 14.85 17.06 3.16
N ALA A 96 13.52 17.11 3.24
CA ALA A 96 12.75 16.26 4.14
C ALA A 96 13.01 14.79 3.82
N GLY A 97 13.29 14.01 4.83
CA GLY A 97 13.63 12.61 4.69
C GLY A 97 13.28 11.82 5.95
N ILE A 98 13.54 10.53 5.89
CA ILE A 98 13.25 9.57 6.95
C ILE A 98 14.52 8.72 7.21
N PRO A 99 14.81 8.38 8.48
CA PRO A 99 15.81 7.38 8.77
C PRO A 99 15.37 6.00 8.25
N VAL A 100 16.28 5.24 7.68
CA VAL A 100 16.03 3.92 7.10
C VAL A 100 17.06 2.89 7.59
N GLY A 101 16.71 1.62 7.49
CA GLY A 101 17.59 0.53 7.87
C GLY A 101 16.86 -0.77 8.17
N SER A 102 17.60 -1.85 8.27
CA SER A 102 17.08 -3.20 8.56
C SER A 102 16.44 -3.31 9.96
N ALA A 103 16.90 -2.47 10.91
CA ALA A 103 16.36 -2.43 12.27
C ALA A 103 14.92 -1.91 12.36
N PHE A 104 14.39 -1.33 11.28
CA PHE A 104 12.98 -0.90 11.19
C PHE A 104 12.01 -2.06 10.94
N VAL A 105 12.49 -3.21 10.47
CA VAL A 105 11.65 -4.40 10.28
C VAL A 105 11.15 -4.90 11.66
N GLY A 106 9.87 -5.17 11.76
CA GLY A 106 9.20 -5.54 13.01
C GLY A 106 8.72 -4.38 13.87
N ARG A 107 8.88 -3.13 13.39
CA ARG A 107 8.60 -1.93 14.15
C ARG A 107 7.37 -1.18 13.62
N VAL A 108 6.78 -0.40 14.52
CA VAL A 108 5.71 0.56 14.20
C VAL A 108 6.27 1.96 14.44
N ILE A 109 6.27 2.78 13.39
CA ILE A 109 6.84 4.12 13.37
C ILE A 109 5.80 5.17 12.93
N ASN A 110 6.07 6.42 13.25
CA ASN A 110 5.31 7.55 12.71
C ASN A 110 5.86 7.98 11.33
N ALA A 111 5.25 9.01 10.74
CA ALA A 111 5.66 9.53 9.42
C ALA A 111 7.05 10.18 9.40
N LEU A 112 7.67 10.43 10.57
CA LEU A 112 9.02 10.96 10.72
C LEU A 112 10.07 9.87 10.98
N GLY A 113 9.66 8.59 11.05
CA GLY A 113 10.54 7.46 11.36
C GLY A 113 10.76 7.21 12.85
N GLU A 114 10.06 7.92 13.72
CA GLU A 114 10.17 7.74 15.16
C GLU A 114 9.34 6.54 15.63
N PRO A 115 9.87 5.68 16.53
CA PRO A 115 9.14 4.51 17.02
C PRO A 115 7.97 4.90 17.91
N ILE A 116 6.80 4.28 17.67
CA ILE A 116 5.58 4.47 18.46
C ILE A 116 5.07 3.18 19.09
N ASP A 117 5.85 2.10 19.01
CA ASP A 117 5.52 0.76 19.51
C ASP A 117 6.01 0.48 20.94
N GLY A 118 6.65 1.43 21.58
CA GLY A 118 7.18 1.28 22.94
C GLY A 118 8.41 0.36 23.08
N LYS A 119 9.01 -0.08 21.97
CA LYS A 119 10.15 -1.00 21.96
C LYS A 119 11.53 -0.27 22.00
N GLY A 120 11.55 1.02 22.31
CA GLY A 120 12.77 1.83 22.35
C GLY A 120 13.23 2.33 20.98
N ASP A 121 14.35 3.05 20.98
CA ASP A 121 14.90 3.67 19.78
C ASP A 121 15.32 2.65 18.71
N ILE A 122 15.33 3.09 17.47
CA ILE A 122 15.71 2.27 16.32
C ILE A 122 17.06 2.79 15.80
N LYS A 123 18.01 1.87 15.61
CA LYS A 123 19.30 2.22 15.01
C LYS A 123 19.12 2.44 13.52
N GLU A 124 19.32 3.68 13.08
CA GLU A 124 19.34 4.02 11.66
C GLU A 124 20.63 3.53 10.97
N GLU A 125 20.51 3.17 9.70
CA GLU A 125 21.64 2.82 8.85
C GLU A 125 21.94 3.96 7.86
N ASP A 126 20.89 4.64 7.40
CA ASP A 126 20.97 5.70 6.40
C ASP A 126 19.77 6.66 6.56
N TYR A 127 19.80 7.77 5.81
CA TYR A 127 18.72 8.76 5.75
C TYR A 127 18.32 9.00 4.29
N ARG A 128 17.06 8.75 3.95
CA ARG A 128 16.57 8.92 2.58
C ARG A 128 15.57 10.07 2.47
N PRO A 129 15.67 10.91 1.42
CA PRO A 129 14.63 11.89 1.11
C PRO A 129 13.26 11.20 0.93
N ILE A 130 12.20 11.83 1.43
CA ILE A 130 10.83 11.32 1.25
C ILE A 130 10.34 11.55 -0.19
N GLU A 131 10.83 12.57 -0.86
CA GLU A 131 10.53 12.85 -2.27
C GLU A 131 11.80 12.63 -3.11
N GLU A 132 11.73 11.64 -4.00
CA GLU A 132 12.74 11.33 -5.00
C GLU A 132 12.07 11.02 -6.34
N ASP A 133 12.82 11.20 -7.41
CA ASP A 133 12.36 10.85 -8.75
C ASP A 133 12.16 9.35 -8.89
N ALA A 134 11.13 8.97 -9.63
CA ALA A 134 10.89 7.57 -9.96
C ALA A 134 12.00 7.02 -10.88
N PRO A 135 12.33 5.70 -10.81
CA PRO A 135 13.27 5.09 -11.73
C PRO A 135 12.92 5.36 -13.19
N GLY A 136 13.92 5.68 -14.01
CA GLY A 136 13.76 5.95 -15.43
C GLY A 136 13.29 4.72 -16.23
N ILE A 137 12.93 4.93 -17.50
CA ILE A 137 12.43 3.84 -18.38
C ILE A 137 13.48 2.74 -18.56
N VAL A 138 14.74 3.10 -18.73
CA VAL A 138 15.86 2.16 -18.94
C VAL A 138 16.26 1.44 -17.65
N ASP A 139 15.89 1.98 -16.50
CA ASP A 139 16.19 1.43 -15.18
C ASP A 139 15.20 0.33 -14.77
N ARG A 140 14.11 0.18 -15.51
CA ARG A 140 13.01 -0.75 -15.22
C ARG A 140 13.14 -2.04 -16.01
N LYS A 141 12.70 -3.13 -15.38
CA LYS A 141 12.49 -4.43 -16.00
C LYS A 141 11.00 -4.75 -16.06
N SER A 142 10.59 -5.47 -17.10
CA SER A 142 9.20 -5.92 -17.24
C SER A 142 8.75 -6.79 -16.08
N VAL A 143 7.52 -6.61 -15.66
CA VAL A 143 6.87 -7.37 -14.58
C VAL A 143 6.50 -8.76 -15.10
N SER A 144 7.11 -9.82 -14.53
CA SER A 144 6.91 -11.21 -14.96
C SER A 144 6.96 -12.21 -13.80
N THR A 145 7.19 -11.76 -12.58
CA THR A 145 7.25 -12.62 -11.40
C THR A 145 5.99 -12.37 -10.56
N PRO A 146 5.24 -13.41 -10.16
CA PRO A 146 4.02 -13.22 -9.38
C PRO A 146 4.31 -12.66 -7.98
N MET A 147 3.43 -11.76 -7.54
CA MET A 147 3.23 -11.38 -6.15
C MET A 147 1.97 -12.11 -5.69
N GLU A 148 2.14 -13.28 -5.10
CA GLU A 148 1.03 -14.12 -4.70
C GLU A 148 0.29 -13.50 -3.51
N THR A 149 -1.00 -13.23 -3.69
CA THR A 149 -1.84 -12.67 -2.63
C THR A 149 -2.33 -13.74 -1.66
N GLY A 150 -2.37 -14.98 -2.10
CA GLY A 150 -3.00 -16.09 -1.37
C GLY A 150 -4.52 -16.05 -1.43
N ILE A 151 -5.09 -15.18 -2.26
CA ILE A 151 -6.53 -15.03 -2.45
C ILE A 151 -6.91 -15.59 -3.81
N LEU A 152 -7.63 -16.71 -3.81
CA LEU A 152 -7.95 -17.47 -5.02
C LEU A 152 -8.59 -16.62 -6.11
N SER A 153 -9.53 -15.75 -5.76
CA SER A 153 -10.21 -14.88 -6.73
C SER A 153 -9.28 -13.85 -7.38
N ILE A 154 -8.22 -13.43 -6.68
CA ILE A 154 -7.25 -12.45 -7.21
C ILE A 154 -6.18 -13.18 -8.01
N ASP A 155 -5.48 -14.15 -7.42
CA ASP A 155 -4.35 -14.82 -8.05
C ASP A 155 -4.75 -15.57 -9.33
N SER A 156 -5.99 -16.09 -9.40
CA SER A 156 -6.50 -16.77 -10.59
C SER A 156 -6.96 -15.83 -11.71
N MET A 157 -7.61 -14.69 -11.38
CA MET A 157 -8.28 -13.84 -12.37
C MET A 157 -7.61 -12.49 -12.60
N PHE A 158 -6.98 -11.92 -11.57
CA PHE A 158 -6.38 -10.58 -11.57
C PHE A 158 -4.98 -10.63 -10.95
N PRO A 159 -4.07 -11.43 -11.49
CA PRO A 159 -2.76 -11.67 -10.89
C PRO A 159 -1.97 -10.40 -10.78
N ILE A 160 -1.24 -10.28 -9.68
CA ILE A 160 -0.36 -9.15 -9.38
C ILE A 160 1.08 -9.60 -9.58
N GLY A 161 1.90 -8.77 -10.20
CA GLY A 161 3.32 -9.03 -10.39
C GLY A 161 4.21 -8.16 -9.50
N ARG A 162 5.40 -8.65 -9.20
CA ARG A 162 6.41 -7.89 -8.44
C ARG A 162 6.86 -6.67 -9.23
N GLY A 163 6.62 -5.49 -8.68
CA GLY A 163 6.83 -4.20 -9.32
C GLY A 163 5.58 -3.57 -9.92
N GLN A 164 4.41 -4.20 -9.80
CA GLN A 164 3.13 -3.69 -10.28
C GLN A 164 2.45 -2.80 -9.24
N ARG A 165 1.61 -1.89 -9.71
CA ARG A 165 0.71 -1.06 -8.90
C ARG A 165 -0.71 -1.53 -9.13
N GLU A 166 -1.30 -2.23 -8.18
CA GLU A 166 -2.67 -2.73 -8.27
C GLU A 166 -3.57 -2.04 -7.25
N LEU A 167 -4.54 -1.29 -7.75
CA LEU A 167 -5.46 -0.51 -6.93
C LEU A 167 -6.50 -1.42 -6.26
N ILE A 168 -6.70 -1.27 -4.96
CA ILE A 168 -7.84 -1.87 -4.25
C ILE A 168 -8.88 -0.78 -4.02
N ILE A 169 -10.03 -0.89 -4.65
CA ILE A 169 -11.05 0.17 -4.65
C ILE A 169 -12.42 -0.38 -4.27
N GLY A 170 -13.19 0.39 -3.53
CA GLY A 170 -14.56 0.04 -3.11
C GLY A 170 -15.05 0.87 -1.94
N ASP A 171 -16.32 0.72 -1.58
CA ASP A 171 -16.94 1.44 -0.49
C ASP A 171 -16.37 1.08 0.89
N ARG A 172 -16.77 1.83 1.91
CA ARG A 172 -16.39 1.54 3.30
C ARG A 172 -16.81 0.12 3.69
N GLN A 173 -15.93 -0.55 4.46
CA GLN A 173 -16.18 -1.87 5.04
C GLN A 173 -16.42 -3.00 4.03
N THR A 174 -15.97 -2.87 2.79
CA THR A 174 -16.04 -3.93 1.76
C THR A 174 -14.90 -4.94 1.83
N GLY A 175 -13.96 -4.77 2.76
CA GLY A 175 -12.85 -5.71 2.93
C GLY A 175 -11.51 -5.30 2.31
N LYS A 176 -11.33 -4.03 1.88
CA LYS A 176 -10.10 -3.53 1.26
C LYS A 176 -8.84 -3.81 2.11
N THR A 177 -8.85 -3.37 3.36
CA THR A 177 -7.75 -3.61 4.33
C THR A 177 -7.51 -5.10 4.56
N SER A 178 -8.57 -5.93 4.51
CA SER A 178 -8.44 -7.38 4.69
C SER A 178 -7.66 -8.03 3.57
N ILE A 179 -7.93 -7.66 2.31
CA ILE A 179 -7.15 -8.14 1.15
C ILE A 179 -5.68 -7.77 1.31
N ALA A 180 -5.39 -6.52 1.65
CA ALA A 180 -4.02 -6.07 1.87
C ALA A 180 -3.33 -6.83 3.02
N THR A 181 -4.03 -7.05 4.13
CA THR A 181 -3.51 -7.78 5.29
C THR A 181 -3.24 -9.26 4.95
N ASP A 182 -4.16 -9.92 4.25
CA ASP A 182 -4.01 -11.31 3.83
C ASP A 182 -2.85 -11.46 2.84
N THR A 183 -2.68 -10.50 1.93
CA THR A 183 -1.53 -10.46 1.03
C THR A 183 -0.21 -10.33 1.79
N ILE A 184 -0.14 -9.49 2.84
CA ILE A 184 1.04 -9.39 3.71
C ILE A 184 1.31 -10.72 4.43
N ILE A 185 0.28 -11.34 5.03
CA ILE A 185 0.40 -12.62 5.72
C ILE A 185 0.94 -13.70 4.77
N ASN A 186 0.52 -13.70 3.53
CA ASN A 186 0.96 -14.67 2.53
C ASN A 186 2.42 -14.51 2.08
N GLN A 187 3.11 -13.42 2.44
CA GLN A 187 4.53 -13.22 2.10
C GLN A 187 5.49 -13.97 3.03
N LYS A 188 4.98 -14.66 4.05
CA LYS A 188 5.81 -15.42 4.99
C LYS A 188 6.69 -16.44 4.25
N GLY A 189 8.00 -16.36 4.45
CA GLY A 189 8.98 -17.26 3.82
C GLY A 189 9.28 -16.99 2.34
N LYS A 190 8.66 -15.98 1.72
CA LYS A 190 8.84 -15.65 0.28
C LYS A 190 9.92 -14.59 0.02
N GLY A 191 10.63 -14.14 1.05
CA GLY A 191 11.71 -13.15 0.94
C GLY A 191 11.24 -11.74 0.59
N VAL A 192 9.97 -11.43 0.79
CA VAL A 192 9.37 -10.11 0.53
C VAL A 192 9.29 -9.32 1.82
N ILE A 193 9.77 -8.08 1.82
CA ILE A 193 9.59 -7.13 2.92
C ILE A 193 8.28 -6.38 2.69
N CYS A 194 7.48 -6.24 3.74
CA CYS A 194 6.19 -5.57 3.65
C CYS A 194 6.23 -4.22 4.37
N VAL A 195 5.67 -3.19 3.75
CA VAL A 195 5.49 -1.87 4.36
C VAL A 195 4.00 -1.53 4.35
N TYR A 196 3.40 -1.42 5.53
CA TYR A 196 2.00 -1.02 5.66
C TYR A 196 1.93 0.44 6.12
N VAL A 197 1.38 1.31 5.28
CA VAL A 197 1.24 2.74 5.55
C VAL A 197 -0.20 3.06 5.90
N ALA A 198 -0.47 3.33 7.17
CA ALA A 198 -1.77 3.78 7.66
C ALA A 198 -1.87 5.30 7.57
N ILE A 199 -2.81 5.82 6.77
CA ILE A 199 -2.98 7.24 6.49
C ILE A 199 -4.34 7.70 6.99
N GLY A 200 -4.38 8.58 8.00
CA GLY A 200 -5.60 9.12 8.57
C GLY A 200 -6.56 8.05 9.15
N GLN A 201 -6.04 6.88 9.49
CA GLN A 201 -6.81 5.80 10.11
C GLN A 201 -7.01 6.05 11.61
N LYS A 202 -8.07 5.48 12.19
CA LYS A 202 -8.23 5.48 13.66
C LYS A 202 -7.12 4.66 14.29
N ALA A 203 -6.55 5.13 15.40
CA ALA A 203 -5.51 4.40 16.14
C ALA A 203 -5.94 2.96 16.50
N SER A 204 -7.22 2.75 16.85
CA SER A 204 -7.77 1.42 17.13
C SER A 204 -7.76 0.49 15.90
N THR A 205 -7.94 1.03 14.69
CA THR A 205 -7.85 0.27 13.44
C THR A 205 -6.42 -0.15 13.17
N VAL A 206 -5.47 0.76 13.31
CA VAL A 206 -4.03 0.47 13.15
C VAL A 206 -3.59 -0.57 14.17
N ALA A 207 -3.97 -0.42 15.44
CA ALA A 207 -3.66 -1.40 16.49
C ALA A 207 -4.21 -2.80 16.16
N LYS A 208 -5.41 -2.89 15.59
CA LYS A 208 -5.99 -4.17 15.13
C LYS A 208 -5.19 -4.81 13.99
N VAL A 209 -4.75 -4.02 13.01
CA VAL A 209 -3.90 -4.51 11.92
C VAL A 209 -2.57 -5.03 12.48
N VAL A 210 -1.87 -4.25 13.30
CA VAL A 210 -0.62 -4.64 13.95
C VAL A 210 -0.80 -5.93 14.76
N SER A 211 -1.87 -6.02 15.56
CA SER A 211 -2.19 -7.23 16.34
C SER A 211 -2.41 -8.45 15.43
N THR A 212 -3.13 -8.27 14.32
CA THR A 212 -3.36 -9.35 13.34
C THR A 212 -2.06 -9.81 12.70
N LEU A 213 -1.22 -8.88 12.23
CA LEU A 213 0.10 -9.20 11.64
C LEU A 213 1.00 -9.91 12.66
N THR A 214 1.01 -9.45 13.90
CA THR A 214 1.79 -10.07 15.01
C THR A 214 1.33 -11.50 15.26
N LYS A 215 0.01 -11.72 15.36
CA LYS A 215 -0.58 -13.05 15.61
C LYS A 215 -0.17 -14.08 14.55
N HIS A 216 -0.01 -13.65 13.30
CA HIS A 216 0.37 -14.53 12.18
C HIS A 216 1.88 -14.54 11.91
N GLY A 217 2.69 -13.87 12.74
CA GLY A 217 4.15 -13.78 12.57
C GLY A 217 4.57 -12.92 11.37
N ALA A 218 3.65 -12.08 10.85
CA ALA A 218 3.93 -11.24 9.69
C ALA A 218 4.71 -9.97 10.05
N MET A 219 4.77 -9.59 11.34
CA MET A 219 5.62 -8.47 11.77
C MET A 219 7.10 -8.77 11.60
N ASP A 220 7.54 -10.03 11.57
CA ASP A 220 8.96 -10.41 11.42
C ASP A 220 9.57 -9.93 10.09
N TYR A 221 8.75 -9.61 9.10
CA TYR A 221 9.16 -9.09 7.78
C TYR A 221 8.38 -7.83 7.38
N SER A 222 7.71 -7.18 8.33
CA SER A 222 6.87 -6.01 8.04
C SER A 222 7.32 -4.78 8.82
N ILE A 223 7.09 -3.60 8.22
CA ILE A 223 7.22 -2.28 8.82
C ILE A 223 5.86 -1.61 8.77
N VAL A 224 5.42 -1.00 9.86
CA VAL A 224 4.18 -0.22 9.89
C VAL A 224 4.50 1.24 10.06
N VAL A 225 4.12 2.07 9.08
CA VAL A 225 4.20 3.53 9.14
C VAL A 225 2.80 4.06 9.43
N SER A 226 2.64 4.79 10.52
CA SER A 226 1.32 5.25 10.96
C SER A 226 1.25 6.75 11.10
N SER A 227 0.28 7.35 10.42
CA SER A 227 -0.22 8.69 10.69
C SER A 227 -1.73 8.60 10.91
N THR A 228 -2.14 8.80 12.16
CA THR A 228 -3.53 8.60 12.57
C THR A 228 -4.43 9.78 12.21
N ALA A 229 -5.75 9.60 12.32
CA ALA A 229 -6.72 10.67 12.09
C ALA A 229 -6.62 11.85 13.10
N SER A 230 -5.90 11.66 14.21
CA SER A 230 -5.63 12.71 15.21
C SER A 230 -4.34 13.48 14.94
N ASP A 231 -3.53 13.01 13.99
CA ASP A 231 -2.28 13.69 13.62
C ASP A 231 -2.56 14.86 12.67
N PRO A 232 -1.70 15.88 12.65
CA PRO A 232 -1.80 16.98 11.70
C PRO A 232 -1.86 16.52 10.24
N ALA A 233 -2.55 17.27 9.39
CA ALA A 233 -2.64 16.98 7.97
C ALA A 233 -1.27 16.87 7.28
N SER A 234 -0.27 17.60 7.76
CA SER A 234 1.12 17.53 7.30
C SER A 234 1.74 16.15 7.48
N LEU A 235 1.53 15.49 8.62
CA LEU A 235 2.03 14.13 8.87
C LEU A 235 1.27 13.10 8.03
N GLN A 236 -0.04 13.28 7.82
CA GLN A 236 -0.83 12.42 6.93
C GLN A 236 -0.37 12.56 5.47
N TYR A 237 0.02 13.78 5.07
CA TYR A 237 0.56 14.07 3.73
C TYR A 237 1.91 13.38 3.48
N ILE A 238 2.84 13.44 4.43
CA ILE A 238 4.18 12.86 4.22
C ILE A 238 4.24 11.35 4.45
N ALA A 239 3.28 10.76 5.20
CA ALA A 239 3.31 9.35 5.57
C ALA A 239 3.50 8.37 4.38
N PRO A 240 2.78 8.47 3.24
CA PRO A 240 2.99 7.57 2.12
C PRO A 240 4.36 7.76 1.46
N TYR A 241 4.88 8.97 1.40
CA TYR A 241 6.22 9.24 0.88
C TYR A 241 7.32 8.67 1.78
N ALA A 242 7.14 8.80 3.10
CA ALA A 242 8.02 8.21 4.10
C ALA A 242 8.04 6.67 3.99
N GLY A 243 6.87 6.04 3.86
CA GLY A 243 6.77 4.60 3.63
C GLY A 243 7.42 4.16 2.33
N THR A 244 7.31 4.97 1.27
CA THR A 244 7.96 4.68 -0.02
C THR A 244 9.47 4.80 0.08
N ALA A 245 9.99 5.83 0.73
CA ALA A 245 11.44 5.98 0.96
C ALA A 245 12.02 4.80 1.76
N MET A 246 11.26 4.30 2.75
CA MET A 246 11.61 3.09 3.49
C MET A 246 11.64 1.85 2.57
N ALA A 247 10.65 1.70 1.70
CA ALA A 247 10.57 0.60 0.73
C ALA A 247 11.72 0.65 -0.28
N GLU A 248 12.06 1.82 -0.78
CA GLU A 248 13.17 2.03 -1.71
C GLU A 248 14.53 1.65 -1.13
N HIS A 249 14.75 1.85 0.18
CA HIS A 249 15.96 1.41 0.83
C HIS A 249 16.23 -0.10 0.60
N PHE A 250 15.19 -0.90 0.71
CA PHE A 250 15.28 -2.35 0.46
C PHE A 250 15.29 -2.70 -1.03
N MET A 251 14.52 -2.00 -1.86
CA MET A 251 14.52 -2.20 -3.31
C MET A 251 15.91 -2.00 -3.91
N HIS A 252 16.63 -0.95 -3.49
CA HIS A 252 18.00 -0.70 -3.94
C HIS A 252 19.03 -1.70 -3.41
N GLN A 253 18.67 -2.49 -2.38
CA GLN A 253 19.45 -3.65 -1.93
C GLN A 253 19.14 -4.94 -2.72
N GLY A 254 18.35 -4.85 -3.79
CA GLY A 254 17.93 -5.99 -4.61
C GLY A 254 16.81 -6.84 -4.00
N LYS A 255 16.12 -6.33 -2.97
CA LYS A 255 15.01 -7.05 -2.32
C LYS A 255 13.66 -6.70 -2.97
N ASP A 256 12.72 -7.63 -2.89
CA ASP A 256 11.33 -7.38 -3.27
C ASP A 256 10.56 -6.81 -2.07
N VAL A 257 9.80 -5.76 -2.32
CA VAL A 257 9.00 -5.07 -1.30
C VAL A 257 7.54 -5.03 -1.74
N LEU A 258 6.64 -5.28 -0.80
CA LEU A 258 5.21 -5.02 -0.92
C LEU A 258 4.85 -3.81 -0.08
N ILE A 259 4.32 -2.76 -0.70
CA ILE A 259 3.84 -1.57 0.02
C ILE A 259 2.33 -1.42 -0.10
N VAL A 260 1.66 -1.19 1.02
CA VAL A 260 0.22 -0.93 1.11
C VAL A 260 0.00 0.50 1.57
N TYR A 261 -0.85 1.25 0.87
CA TYR A 261 -1.26 2.60 1.28
C TYR A 261 -2.75 2.60 1.70
N ASP A 262 -3.02 2.61 2.99
CA ASP A 262 -4.38 2.54 3.54
C ASP A 262 -4.76 3.83 4.29
N ASP A 263 -5.42 4.84 3.68
CA ASP A 263 -5.83 4.90 2.27
C ASP A 263 -5.41 6.23 1.62
N LEU A 264 -5.27 6.21 0.30
CA LEU A 264 -4.90 7.40 -0.48
C LEU A 264 -6.06 8.41 -0.63
N SER A 265 -7.31 8.02 -0.35
CA SER A 265 -8.43 8.98 -0.31
C SER A 265 -8.22 9.99 0.81
N LYS A 266 -7.81 9.53 2.01
CA LYS A 266 -7.48 10.41 3.13
C LYS A 266 -6.21 11.22 2.88
N HIS A 267 -5.23 10.63 2.20
CA HIS A 267 -4.04 11.35 1.76
C HIS A 267 -4.41 12.57 0.88
N ALA A 268 -5.30 12.36 -0.11
CA ALA A 268 -5.79 13.46 -0.95
C ALA A 268 -6.54 14.52 -0.15
N VAL A 269 -7.35 14.11 0.84
CA VAL A 269 -8.06 15.06 1.73
C VAL A 269 -7.08 15.89 2.56
N ALA A 270 -6.05 15.26 3.13
CA ALA A 270 -5.00 15.97 3.87
C ALA A 270 -4.28 16.99 2.97
N TYR A 271 -3.93 16.59 1.76
CA TYR A 271 -3.30 17.50 0.79
C TYR A 271 -4.20 18.66 0.37
N ARG A 272 -5.50 18.40 0.18
CA ARG A 272 -6.50 19.43 -0.08
C ARG A 272 -6.55 20.45 1.08
N ALA A 273 -6.59 19.99 2.32
CA ALA A 273 -6.60 20.85 3.48
C ALA A 273 -5.36 21.75 3.54
N LEU A 274 -4.17 21.18 3.39
CA LEU A 274 -2.91 21.94 3.34
C LEU A 274 -2.87 22.95 2.20
N SER A 275 -3.33 22.55 1.00
CA SER A 275 -3.33 23.43 -0.17
C SER A 275 -4.28 24.61 -0.02
N LEU A 276 -5.44 24.42 0.61
CA LEU A 276 -6.39 25.50 0.90
C LEU A 276 -5.84 26.46 1.95
N LEU A 277 -5.17 25.94 2.98
CA LEU A 277 -4.52 26.77 4.01
C LEU A 277 -3.33 27.56 3.46
N LEU A 278 -2.61 27.01 2.46
CA LEU A 278 -1.58 27.72 1.70
C LEU A 278 -2.17 28.65 0.60
N GLU A 279 -3.48 28.86 0.61
CA GLU A 279 -4.19 29.74 -0.34
C GLU A 279 -4.01 29.37 -1.81
N ARG A 280 -3.73 28.09 -2.12
CA ARG A 280 -3.68 27.61 -3.49
C ARG A 280 -5.09 27.56 -4.09
N SER A 281 -5.21 27.94 -5.36
CA SER A 281 -6.50 27.94 -6.06
C SER A 281 -7.13 26.54 -6.11
N PRO A 282 -8.36 26.37 -5.62
CA PRO A 282 -9.05 25.08 -5.68
C PRO A 282 -9.57 24.76 -7.08
N GLY A 283 -9.49 23.49 -7.47
CA GLY A 283 -10.09 22.95 -8.68
C GLY A 283 -11.32 22.09 -8.40
N ARG A 284 -11.50 21.01 -9.17
CA ARG A 284 -12.63 20.08 -9.03
C ARG A 284 -12.69 19.51 -7.59
N GLU A 285 -13.86 19.47 -6.98
CA GLU A 285 -14.11 19.01 -5.61
C GLU A 285 -13.21 19.69 -4.56
N ALA A 286 -12.82 20.94 -4.84
CA ALA A 286 -11.89 21.74 -4.04
C ALA A 286 -10.46 21.14 -3.90
N TYR A 287 -10.10 20.14 -4.68
CA TYR A 287 -8.72 19.66 -4.75
C TYR A 287 -7.84 20.65 -5.52
N PRO A 288 -6.56 20.79 -5.19
CA PRO A 288 -5.63 21.59 -5.96
C PRO A 288 -5.38 20.94 -7.34
N GLY A 289 -4.98 21.75 -8.34
CA GLY A 289 -4.80 21.30 -9.71
C GLY A 289 -3.75 20.18 -9.89
N ASP A 290 -2.82 20.06 -8.96
CA ASP A 290 -1.73 19.09 -8.95
C ASP A 290 -2.04 17.80 -8.17
N VAL A 291 -3.28 17.55 -7.77
CA VAL A 291 -3.64 16.33 -7.01
C VAL A 291 -3.39 15.04 -7.80
N PHE A 292 -3.46 15.08 -9.13
CA PHE A 292 -3.04 13.94 -9.96
C PHE A 292 -1.54 13.67 -9.78
N TYR A 293 -0.73 14.70 -9.82
CA TYR A 293 0.72 14.61 -9.65
C TYR A 293 1.10 14.16 -8.23
N LEU A 294 0.32 14.50 -7.21
CA LEU A 294 0.47 13.99 -5.84
C LEU A 294 0.57 12.47 -5.80
N HIS A 295 -0.38 11.78 -6.43
CA HIS A 295 -0.42 10.31 -6.43
C HIS A 295 0.48 9.69 -7.50
N SER A 296 0.64 10.33 -8.67
CA SER A 296 1.47 9.78 -9.74
C SER A 296 2.96 9.78 -9.36
N ARG A 297 3.50 10.87 -8.79
CA ARG A 297 4.90 10.90 -8.34
C ARG A 297 5.19 9.94 -7.19
N LEU A 298 4.17 9.58 -6.38
CA LEU A 298 4.28 8.56 -5.35
C LEU A 298 4.31 7.16 -5.96
N LEU A 299 3.30 6.83 -6.76
CA LEU A 299 3.05 5.48 -7.27
C LEU A 299 4.03 5.07 -8.38
N GLU A 300 4.53 6.02 -9.18
CA GLU A 300 5.54 5.74 -10.20
C GLU A 300 6.89 5.26 -9.63
N ARG A 301 7.17 5.52 -8.36
CA ARG A 301 8.33 5.00 -7.64
C ARG A 301 8.26 3.49 -7.44
N SER A 302 7.04 2.92 -7.47
CA SER A 302 6.83 1.48 -7.41
C SER A 302 7.07 0.87 -8.79
N SER A 303 8.11 0.04 -8.89
CA SER A 303 8.55 -0.55 -10.14
C SER A 303 9.45 -1.76 -9.85
N ARG A 304 9.84 -2.48 -10.90
CA ARG A 304 10.89 -3.49 -10.84
C ARG A 304 12.15 -2.94 -11.49
N LEU A 305 13.24 -2.92 -10.75
CA LEU A 305 14.53 -2.47 -11.26
C LEU A 305 15.15 -3.49 -12.21
N SER A 306 15.96 -2.98 -13.13
CA SER A 306 16.79 -3.81 -14.01
C SER A 306 17.84 -4.59 -13.21
N ASP A 307 18.34 -5.67 -13.77
CA ASP A 307 19.36 -6.52 -13.13
C ASP A 307 20.67 -5.73 -12.88
N ALA A 308 20.95 -4.71 -13.71
CA ALA A 308 22.09 -3.81 -13.52
C ALA A 308 21.97 -2.97 -12.23
N LEU A 309 20.75 -2.71 -11.76
CA LEU A 309 20.45 -1.99 -10.52
C LEU A 309 20.08 -2.92 -9.36
N GLY A 310 20.40 -4.21 -9.45
CA GLY A 310 20.16 -5.20 -8.41
C GLY A 310 18.83 -5.95 -8.50
N GLY A 311 17.95 -5.63 -9.45
CA GLY A 311 16.74 -6.40 -9.74
C GLY A 311 15.64 -6.35 -8.69
N GLY A 312 15.76 -5.51 -7.64
CA GLY A 312 14.74 -5.35 -6.60
C GLY A 312 13.44 -4.76 -7.14
N SER A 313 12.37 -4.87 -6.37
CA SER A 313 11.06 -4.35 -6.77
C SER A 313 10.27 -3.75 -5.62
N ILE A 314 9.38 -2.81 -5.94
CA ILE A 314 8.30 -2.36 -5.04
C ILE A 314 6.99 -2.63 -5.74
N THR A 315 6.16 -3.49 -5.15
CA THR A 315 4.77 -3.74 -5.55
C THR A 315 3.85 -2.91 -4.68
N ALA A 316 3.02 -2.06 -5.29
CA ALA A 316 2.14 -1.18 -4.55
C ALA A 316 0.69 -1.66 -4.58
N LEU A 317 0.06 -1.68 -3.41
CA LEU A 317 -1.38 -1.85 -3.21
C LEU A 317 -1.98 -0.57 -2.62
N PRO A 318 -2.21 0.46 -3.45
CA PRO A 318 -2.95 1.63 -3.00
C PRO A 318 -4.42 1.27 -2.75
N ILE A 319 -4.99 1.81 -1.67
CA ILE A 319 -6.39 1.65 -1.32
C ILE A 319 -7.09 2.99 -1.56
N ILE A 320 -8.21 2.95 -2.27
CA ILE A 320 -9.11 4.08 -2.49
C ILE A 320 -10.51 3.72 -1.98
N GLU A 321 -11.11 4.66 -1.29
CA GLU A 321 -12.49 4.55 -0.81
C GLU A 321 -13.45 5.25 -1.77
N THR A 322 -14.48 4.53 -2.23
CA THR A 322 -15.59 5.09 -3.01
C THR A 322 -16.79 5.40 -2.12
N GLN A 323 -17.73 6.16 -2.65
CA GLN A 323 -19.02 6.40 -2.04
C GLN A 323 -20.10 5.86 -2.99
N ALA A 324 -20.92 4.94 -2.50
CA ALA A 324 -21.98 4.28 -3.29
C ALA A 324 -21.50 3.64 -4.60
N GLY A 325 -20.28 3.12 -4.61
CA GLY A 325 -19.67 2.49 -5.79
C GLY A 325 -19.27 3.45 -6.91
N ASP A 326 -19.29 4.77 -6.68
CA ASP A 326 -18.95 5.76 -7.71
C ASP A 326 -17.44 5.80 -8.00
N VAL A 327 -17.06 5.12 -9.08
CA VAL A 327 -15.69 5.13 -9.63
C VAL A 327 -15.41 6.32 -10.52
N SER A 328 -16.42 7.13 -10.87
CA SER A 328 -16.30 8.32 -11.72
C SER A 328 -15.93 9.59 -10.95
N ALA A 329 -15.90 9.53 -9.61
CA ALA A 329 -15.43 10.58 -8.74
C ALA A 329 -13.97 10.94 -9.04
N TYR A 330 -13.52 12.13 -8.63
CA TYR A 330 -12.24 12.69 -9.08
C TYR A 330 -11.03 11.87 -8.63
N ILE A 331 -10.94 11.51 -7.35
CA ILE A 331 -9.80 10.73 -6.84
C ILE A 331 -9.79 9.29 -7.34
N PRO A 332 -10.91 8.53 -7.35
CA PRO A 332 -10.98 7.21 -7.98
C PRO A 332 -10.50 7.20 -9.43
N THR A 333 -10.99 8.12 -10.27
CA THR A 333 -10.59 8.22 -11.68
C THR A 333 -9.10 8.45 -11.86
N ASN A 334 -8.51 9.33 -11.05
CA ASN A 334 -7.07 9.59 -11.07
C ASN A 334 -6.28 8.33 -10.67
N ALA A 335 -6.66 7.65 -9.59
CA ALA A 335 -5.97 6.46 -9.13
C ALA A 335 -6.03 5.30 -10.15
N ILE A 336 -7.19 5.07 -10.77
CA ILE A 336 -7.35 4.07 -11.85
C ILE A 336 -6.44 4.37 -13.04
N SER A 337 -6.25 5.65 -13.37
CA SER A 337 -5.38 6.06 -14.50
C SER A 337 -3.89 5.84 -14.20
N ILE A 338 -3.46 6.02 -12.95
CA ILE A 338 -2.07 5.90 -12.54
C ILE A 338 -1.64 4.44 -12.37
N THR A 339 -2.57 3.57 -11.96
CA THR A 339 -2.28 2.17 -11.61
C THR A 339 -2.33 1.22 -12.81
N ASP A 340 -1.71 0.05 -12.65
CA ASP A 340 -1.63 -1.00 -13.68
C ASP A 340 -2.82 -1.97 -13.63
N GLY A 341 -3.87 -1.58 -12.95
CA GLY A 341 -5.11 -2.33 -12.78
C GLY A 341 -5.81 -1.98 -11.46
N GLN A 342 -6.98 -2.58 -11.27
CA GLN A 342 -7.77 -2.40 -10.06
C GLN A 342 -8.52 -3.66 -9.66
N ILE A 343 -8.60 -3.91 -8.38
CA ILE A 343 -9.49 -4.88 -7.74
C ILE A 343 -10.67 -4.09 -7.16
N PHE A 344 -11.82 -4.21 -7.79
CA PHE A 344 -13.05 -3.54 -7.37
C PHE A 344 -13.84 -4.41 -6.40
N LEU A 345 -14.11 -3.88 -5.20
CA LEU A 345 -14.91 -4.54 -4.18
C LEU A 345 -16.32 -3.95 -4.15
N GLU A 346 -17.31 -4.80 -4.38
CA GLU A 346 -18.71 -4.40 -4.49
C GLU A 346 -19.48 -4.65 -3.19
N THR A 347 -20.20 -3.63 -2.72
CA THR A 347 -20.99 -3.68 -1.48
C THR A 347 -22.08 -4.75 -1.54
N ASN A 348 -22.76 -4.91 -2.68
CA ASN A 348 -23.83 -5.90 -2.85
C ASN A 348 -23.29 -7.32 -2.71
N LEU A 349 -22.12 -7.62 -3.30
CA LEU A 349 -21.46 -8.92 -3.16
C LEU A 349 -21.04 -9.17 -1.70
N PHE A 350 -20.51 -8.15 -1.02
CA PHE A 350 -20.13 -8.26 0.38
C PHE A 350 -21.34 -8.58 1.28
N ASN A 351 -22.46 -7.88 1.07
CA ASN A 351 -23.68 -8.06 1.84
C ASN A 351 -24.40 -9.40 1.55
N SER A 352 -24.25 -9.94 0.32
CA SER A 352 -24.76 -11.27 -0.03
C SER A 352 -23.91 -12.42 0.53
N GLY A 353 -22.79 -12.09 1.21
CA GLY A 353 -21.90 -13.08 1.83
C GLY A 353 -20.76 -13.55 0.92
N MET A 354 -20.60 -12.98 -0.27
CA MET A 354 -19.42 -13.20 -1.12
C MET A 354 -18.22 -12.45 -0.54
N ARG A 355 -17.28 -13.16 0.04
CA ARG A 355 -16.08 -12.58 0.68
C ARG A 355 -14.83 -13.39 0.33
N PRO A 356 -13.84 -12.76 -0.35
CA PRO A 356 -13.77 -11.34 -0.75
C PRO A 356 -14.80 -10.96 -1.83
N ALA A 357 -15.28 -9.72 -1.74
CA ALA A 357 -16.35 -9.20 -2.60
C ALA A 357 -15.85 -8.68 -3.95
N VAL A 358 -14.94 -9.41 -4.59
CA VAL A 358 -14.31 -9.01 -5.85
C VAL A 358 -15.30 -9.05 -7.00
N ASN A 359 -15.53 -7.91 -7.62
CA ASN A 359 -16.34 -7.84 -8.84
C ASN A 359 -15.48 -8.22 -10.05
N VAL A 360 -15.80 -9.37 -10.66
CA VAL A 360 -15.05 -9.92 -11.79
C VAL A 360 -15.18 -9.07 -13.07
N GLY A 361 -16.28 -8.34 -13.24
CA GLY A 361 -16.51 -7.51 -14.42
C GLY A 361 -15.77 -6.18 -14.41
N LEU A 362 -15.58 -5.58 -13.23
CA LEU A 362 -14.96 -4.27 -13.05
C LEU A 362 -13.48 -4.34 -12.65
N SER A 363 -13.01 -5.50 -12.19
CA SER A 363 -11.62 -5.72 -11.82
C SER A 363 -10.79 -6.05 -13.05
N VAL A 364 -9.58 -5.51 -13.11
CA VAL A 364 -8.64 -5.66 -14.25
C VAL A 364 -7.21 -5.69 -13.73
N SER A 365 -6.38 -6.61 -14.22
CA SER A 365 -4.92 -6.56 -14.15
C SER A 365 -4.36 -6.35 -15.54
N ARG A 366 -3.61 -5.26 -15.76
CA ARG A 366 -2.99 -4.98 -17.08
C ARG A 366 -1.75 -5.84 -17.33
N VAL A 367 -1.13 -6.39 -16.29
CA VAL A 367 -0.03 -7.36 -16.40
C VAL A 367 -0.58 -8.75 -16.75
N GLY A 368 -1.67 -9.14 -16.11
CA GLY A 368 -2.39 -10.37 -16.41
C GLY A 368 -1.52 -11.62 -16.28
N GLY A 369 -1.70 -12.57 -17.20
CA GLY A 369 -1.04 -13.87 -17.17
C GLY A 369 0.50 -13.87 -17.27
N ALA A 370 1.14 -12.71 -17.52
CA ALA A 370 2.60 -12.57 -17.40
C ALA A 370 3.07 -12.64 -15.93
N ALA A 371 2.19 -12.28 -15.00
CA ALA A 371 2.41 -12.36 -13.55
C ALA A 371 1.87 -13.67 -12.93
N GLN A 372 1.62 -14.70 -13.70
CA GLN A 372 1.22 -16.02 -13.20
C GLN A 372 2.29 -17.08 -13.45
N THR A 373 2.36 -18.07 -12.56
CA THR A 373 3.08 -19.30 -12.86
C THR A 373 2.38 -20.04 -14.00
N LYS A 374 3.11 -20.88 -14.74
CA LYS A 374 2.50 -21.68 -15.80
C LYS A 374 1.41 -22.62 -15.25
N ALA A 375 1.59 -23.12 -14.02
CA ALA A 375 0.59 -23.92 -13.32
C ALA A 375 -0.71 -23.15 -13.11
N MET A 376 -0.64 -21.96 -12.50
CA MET A 376 -1.80 -21.12 -12.25
C MET A 376 -2.48 -20.71 -13.57
N LYS A 377 -1.69 -20.29 -14.56
CA LYS A 377 -2.23 -19.89 -15.88
C LYS A 377 -3.01 -21.00 -16.59
N LYS A 378 -2.52 -22.25 -16.49
CA LYS A 378 -3.23 -23.41 -17.08
C LYS A 378 -4.48 -23.74 -16.27
N ALA A 379 -4.41 -23.71 -14.94
CA ALA A 379 -5.52 -24.04 -14.06
C ALA A 379 -6.65 -22.98 -14.07
N SER A 380 -6.31 -21.69 -14.22
CA SER A 380 -7.29 -20.59 -14.16
C SER A 380 -7.88 -20.19 -15.52
N GLY A 381 -7.51 -20.89 -16.61
CA GLY A 381 -7.82 -20.46 -17.99
C GLY A 381 -9.31 -20.29 -18.30
N SER A 382 -10.19 -21.13 -17.75
CA SER A 382 -11.64 -21.09 -17.99
C SER A 382 -12.44 -20.25 -16.98
N ILE A 383 -11.94 -20.08 -15.75
CA ILE A 383 -12.73 -19.59 -14.61
C ILE A 383 -13.46 -18.28 -14.87
N ARG A 384 -12.85 -17.33 -15.59
CA ARG A 384 -13.49 -16.04 -15.90
C ARG A 384 -14.67 -16.20 -16.86
N ILE A 385 -14.54 -17.12 -17.81
CA ILE A 385 -15.59 -17.41 -18.81
C ILE A 385 -16.74 -18.12 -18.11
N ASP A 386 -16.44 -19.12 -17.29
CA ASP A 386 -17.44 -19.91 -16.56
C ASP A 386 -18.25 -19.02 -15.60
N LEU A 387 -17.58 -18.11 -14.89
CA LEU A 387 -18.26 -17.15 -14.01
C LEU A 387 -19.07 -16.09 -14.78
N ALA A 388 -18.62 -15.66 -15.96
CA ALA A 388 -19.37 -14.74 -16.80
C ALA A 388 -20.65 -15.42 -17.32
N GLN A 389 -20.55 -16.64 -17.81
CA GLN A 389 -21.69 -17.44 -18.25
C GLN A 389 -22.67 -17.72 -17.09
N TYR A 390 -22.16 -18.08 -15.92
CA TYR A 390 -22.99 -18.26 -14.73
C TYR A 390 -23.81 -17.01 -14.42
N ARG A 391 -23.21 -15.82 -14.41
CA ARG A 391 -23.91 -14.56 -14.12
C ARG A 391 -24.99 -14.24 -15.14
N GLU A 392 -24.74 -14.47 -16.42
CA GLU A 392 -25.74 -14.29 -17.46
C GLU A 392 -26.94 -15.22 -17.24
N MET A 393 -26.67 -16.49 -16.96
CA MET A 393 -27.72 -17.47 -16.70
C MET A 393 -28.48 -17.20 -15.40
N GLU A 394 -27.82 -16.77 -14.33
CA GLU A 394 -28.44 -16.44 -13.06
C GLU A 394 -29.53 -15.37 -13.22
N VAL A 395 -29.31 -14.37 -14.07
CA VAL A 395 -30.31 -13.36 -14.41
C VAL A 395 -31.51 -13.99 -15.14
N PHE A 396 -31.28 -14.91 -16.09
CA PHE A 396 -32.36 -15.56 -16.84
C PHE A 396 -33.18 -16.51 -15.97
N THR A 397 -32.57 -17.16 -14.96
CA THR A 397 -33.32 -18.08 -14.07
C THR A 397 -34.35 -17.40 -13.20
N GLN A 398 -34.26 -16.09 -13.00
CA GLN A 398 -35.27 -15.32 -12.28
C GLN A 398 -36.58 -15.21 -13.08
N PHE A 399 -36.55 -15.45 -14.39
CA PHE A 399 -37.68 -15.29 -15.30
C PHE A 399 -38.15 -16.59 -15.96
N ALA A 400 -37.35 -17.67 -15.90
CA ALA A 400 -37.65 -18.95 -16.58
C ALA A 400 -38.09 -20.03 -15.59
N SER A 401 -39.23 -20.63 -15.79
CA SER A 401 -39.79 -21.70 -14.95
C SER A 401 -39.21 -23.09 -15.27
N ASP A 402 -38.80 -23.33 -16.50
CA ASP A 402 -38.24 -24.63 -16.97
C ASP A 402 -36.88 -24.43 -17.60
N LEU A 403 -35.86 -25.03 -17.00
CA LEU A 403 -34.49 -25.07 -17.50
C LEU A 403 -34.17 -26.46 -18.02
N ASP A 404 -33.48 -26.54 -19.13
CA ASP A 404 -32.92 -27.81 -19.63
C ASP A 404 -31.78 -28.30 -18.70
N ASP A 405 -31.44 -29.58 -18.81
CA ASP A 405 -30.48 -30.20 -17.90
C ASP A 405 -29.06 -29.70 -18.12
N ALA A 406 -28.70 -29.26 -19.32
CA ALA A 406 -27.40 -28.64 -19.61
C ALA A 406 -27.25 -27.30 -18.89
N THR A 407 -28.28 -26.44 -18.94
CA THR A 407 -28.33 -25.15 -18.23
C THR A 407 -28.30 -25.36 -16.73
N LYS A 408 -29.01 -26.38 -16.19
CA LYS A 408 -28.95 -26.71 -14.76
C LYS A 408 -27.54 -27.11 -14.31
N ALA A 409 -26.87 -27.99 -15.10
CA ALA A 409 -25.49 -28.41 -14.81
C ALA A 409 -24.52 -27.22 -14.80
N GLN A 410 -24.64 -26.32 -15.78
CA GLN A 410 -23.80 -25.12 -15.86
C GLN A 410 -24.05 -24.12 -14.71
N LEU A 411 -25.30 -23.98 -14.28
CA LEU A 411 -25.66 -23.20 -13.10
C LEU A 411 -25.09 -23.82 -11.82
N GLN A 412 -25.12 -25.12 -11.69
CA GLN A 412 -24.57 -25.81 -10.53
C GLN A 412 -23.05 -25.68 -10.47
N HIS A 413 -22.37 -25.86 -11.59
CA HIS A 413 -20.95 -25.61 -11.71
C HIS A 413 -20.58 -24.16 -11.32
N GLY A 414 -21.27 -23.15 -11.85
CA GLY A 414 -21.04 -21.76 -11.51
C GLY A 414 -21.29 -21.44 -10.03
N LYS A 415 -22.32 -22.05 -9.40
CA LYS A 415 -22.55 -21.94 -7.96
C LYS A 415 -21.41 -22.53 -7.15
N ALA A 416 -20.91 -23.70 -7.55
CA ALA A 416 -19.76 -24.32 -6.90
C ALA A 416 -18.51 -23.44 -7.00
N LEU A 417 -18.23 -22.87 -8.19
CA LEU A 417 -17.14 -21.91 -8.38
C LEU A 417 -17.28 -20.69 -7.48
N MET A 418 -18.48 -20.11 -7.37
CA MET A 418 -18.72 -18.95 -6.49
C MET A 418 -18.46 -19.28 -5.01
N GLU A 419 -18.79 -20.49 -4.56
CA GLU A 419 -18.47 -20.92 -3.19
C GLU A 419 -16.98 -21.15 -2.98
N LEU A 420 -16.27 -21.74 -3.94
CA LEU A 420 -14.81 -21.93 -3.88
C LEU A 420 -14.04 -20.63 -3.77
N LEU A 421 -14.54 -19.55 -4.42
CA LEU A 421 -13.92 -18.22 -4.35
C LEU A 421 -14.11 -17.52 -3.01
N LYS A 422 -15.04 -17.97 -2.15
CA LYS A 422 -15.15 -17.48 -0.79
C LYS A 422 -13.97 -17.94 0.04
N GLN A 423 -13.40 -17.03 0.82
CA GLN A 423 -12.23 -17.31 1.63
C GLN A 423 -12.33 -16.61 2.98
N PRO A 424 -12.08 -17.29 4.10
CA PRO A 424 -12.08 -16.68 5.42
C PRO A 424 -10.88 -15.74 5.56
N LEU A 425 -11.01 -14.74 6.44
CA LEU A 425 -9.94 -13.78 6.73
C LEU A 425 -8.72 -14.48 7.36
N CYS A 426 -7.54 -14.00 7.04
CA CYS A 426 -6.26 -14.51 7.57
C CYS A 426 -5.99 -15.99 7.28
N HIS A 427 -6.58 -16.51 6.20
CA HIS A 427 -6.32 -17.86 5.70
C HIS A 427 -5.95 -17.81 4.21
N PRO A 428 -4.79 -17.22 3.86
CA PRO A 428 -4.33 -17.24 2.49
C PRO A 428 -4.03 -18.70 2.07
N LEU A 429 -4.39 -19.04 0.84
CA LEU A 429 -4.07 -20.33 0.23
C LEU A 429 -2.69 -20.25 -0.44
N SER A 430 -1.90 -21.29 -0.30
CA SER A 430 -0.65 -21.47 -1.04
C SER A 430 -0.92 -21.61 -2.55
N MET A 431 0.11 -21.45 -3.38
CA MET A 431 -0.04 -21.57 -4.83
C MET A 431 -0.48 -22.98 -5.24
N HIS A 432 0.06 -24.03 -4.62
CA HIS A 432 -0.34 -25.40 -4.93
C HIS A 432 -1.79 -25.68 -4.52
N GLU A 433 -2.27 -25.23 -3.37
CA GLU A 433 -3.67 -25.38 -2.95
C GLU A 433 -4.63 -24.68 -3.90
N GLN A 434 -4.28 -23.49 -4.35
CA GLN A 434 -5.08 -22.75 -5.36
C GLN A 434 -5.13 -23.50 -6.68
N VAL A 435 -3.98 -24.00 -7.18
CA VAL A 435 -3.90 -24.76 -8.44
C VAL A 435 -4.69 -26.06 -8.31
N MET A 436 -4.54 -26.82 -7.24
CA MET A 436 -5.31 -28.06 -7.02
C MET A 436 -6.81 -27.77 -6.98
N THR A 437 -7.24 -26.73 -6.26
CA THR A 437 -8.65 -26.33 -6.20
C THR A 437 -9.21 -26.05 -7.59
N LEU A 438 -8.48 -25.29 -8.44
CA LEU A 438 -8.92 -24.98 -9.79
C LEU A 438 -8.93 -26.20 -10.71
N VAL A 439 -7.94 -27.08 -10.60
CA VAL A 439 -7.91 -28.34 -11.35
C VAL A 439 -9.11 -29.22 -10.99
N MET A 440 -9.42 -29.37 -9.71
CA MET A 440 -10.57 -30.14 -9.23
C MET A 440 -11.89 -29.51 -9.71
N ALA A 441 -12.02 -28.19 -9.61
CA ALA A 441 -13.20 -27.45 -10.08
C ALA A 441 -13.43 -27.63 -11.59
N ASN A 442 -12.39 -27.44 -12.41
CA ASN A 442 -12.46 -27.59 -13.86
C ASN A 442 -12.82 -29.03 -14.30
N ASN A 443 -12.62 -30.02 -13.44
CA ASN A 443 -12.98 -31.41 -13.69
C ASN A 443 -14.29 -31.84 -12.99
N GLY A 444 -15.10 -30.88 -12.52
CA GLY A 444 -16.44 -31.13 -12.01
C GLY A 444 -16.51 -31.79 -10.62
N VAL A 445 -15.41 -31.86 -9.88
CA VAL A 445 -15.34 -32.53 -8.56
C VAL A 445 -16.35 -31.95 -7.56
N PHE A 446 -16.70 -30.68 -7.69
CA PHE A 446 -17.60 -29.97 -6.78
C PHE A 446 -19.04 -29.81 -7.29
N ASP A 447 -19.34 -30.28 -8.50
CA ASP A 447 -20.61 -30.00 -9.17
C ASP A 447 -21.81 -30.70 -8.54
N GLU A 448 -21.59 -31.93 -7.99
CA GLU A 448 -22.64 -32.69 -7.32
C GLU A 448 -22.75 -32.39 -5.82
N ILE A 449 -21.84 -31.61 -5.27
CA ILE A 449 -21.78 -31.28 -3.83
C ILE A 449 -22.80 -30.16 -3.53
N PRO A 450 -23.60 -30.31 -2.45
CA PRO A 450 -24.48 -29.24 -2.01
C PRO A 450 -23.71 -27.94 -1.77
N THR A 451 -24.18 -26.81 -2.30
CA THR A 451 -23.48 -25.52 -2.28
C THR A 451 -22.93 -25.14 -0.89
N LYS A 452 -23.68 -25.42 0.18
CA LYS A 452 -23.25 -25.12 1.55
C LYS A 452 -22.07 -25.96 2.05
N GLU A 453 -21.81 -27.08 1.41
CA GLU A 453 -20.77 -28.06 1.80
C GLU A 453 -19.52 -27.96 0.93
N VAL A 454 -19.59 -27.28 -0.21
CA VAL A 454 -18.47 -27.14 -1.17
C VAL A 454 -17.20 -26.63 -0.49
N LYS A 455 -17.30 -25.60 0.34
CA LYS A 455 -16.14 -25.01 1.01
C LYS A 455 -15.52 -25.96 2.06
N LYS A 456 -16.34 -26.67 2.81
CA LYS A 456 -15.89 -27.68 3.76
C LYS A 456 -15.20 -28.83 3.03
N HIS A 457 -15.81 -29.32 1.97
CA HIS A 457 -15.27 -30.40 1.17
C HIS A 457 -13.94 -30.01 0.47
N GLN A 458 -13.82 -28.77 -0.01
CA GLN A 458 -12.55 -28.26 -0.52
C GLN A 458 -11.44 -28.33 0.55
N THR A 459 -11.72 -27.87 1.76
CA THR A 459 -10.73 -27.85 2.84
C THR A 459 -10.30 -29.26 3.21
N GLU A 460 -11.25 -30.18 3.42
CA GLU A 460 -11.00 -31.57 3.76
C GLU A 460 -10.20 -32.30 2.65
N LEU A 461 -10.49 -32.02 1.39
CA LEU A 461 -9.78 -32.58 0.23
C LEU A 461 -8.34 -32.07 0.16
N LEU A 462 -8.12 -30.78 0.32
CA LEU A 462 -6.77 -30.20 0.32
C LEU A 462 -5.94 -30.76 1.48
N GLU A 463 -6.49 -30.83 2.69
CA GLU A 463 -5.82 -31.44 3.85
C GLU A 463 -5.50 -32.93 3.62
N PHE A 464 -6.40 -33.66 3.02
CA PHE A 464 -6.18 -35.07 2.68
C PHE A 464 -5.04 -35.24 1.65
N ILE A 465 -5.05 -34.45 0.57
CA ILE A 465 -4.01 -34.52 -0.48
C ILE A 465 -2.65 -34.15 0.13
N ASP A 466 -2.56 -33.09 0.91
CA ASP A 466 -1.31 -32.65 1.55
C ASP A 466 -0.76 -33.68 2.56
N LEU A 467 -1.65 -34.42 3.21
CA LEU A 467 -1.26 -35.45 4.17
C LEU A 467 -0.85 -36.77 3.51
N LYS A 468 -1.59 -37.21 2.49
CA LYS A 468 -1.41 -38.52 1.85
C LYS A 468 -0.53 -38.48 0.60
N HIS A 469 -0.55 -37.38 -0.13
CA HIS A 469 0.12 -37.18 -1.40
C HIS A 469 0.94 -35.86 -1.42
N PRO A 470 1.80 -35.61 -0.42
CA PRO A 470 2.56 -34.35 -0.31
C PRO A 470 3.46 -34.08 -1.52
N GLU A 471 3.80 -35.11 -2.30
CA GLU A 471 4.56 -35.02 -3.53
C GLU A 471 3.85 -34.19 -4.62
N ILE A 472 2.51 -34.20 -4.63
CA ILE A 472 1.69 -33.42 -5.60
C ILE A 472 1.91 -31.93 -5.34
N GLY A 473 1.70 -31.46 -4.12
CA GLY A 473 1.89 -30.07 -3.72
C GLY A 473 3.33 -29.62 -3.96
N LYS A 474 4.30 -30.41 -3.51
CA LYS A 474 5.72 -30.13 -3.73
C LYS A 474 6.09 -30.03 -5.22
N GLN A 475 5.56 -30.90 -6.08
CA GLN A 475 5.82 -30.86 -7.50
C GLN A 475 5.28 -29.57 -8.16
N ILE A 476 4.09 -29.09 -7.71
CA ILE A 476 3.52 -27.84 -8.20
C ILE A 476 4.39 -26.64 -7.76
N GLU A 477 4.82 -26.61 -6.49
CA GLU A 477 5.64 -25.50 -5.96
C GLU A 477 7.03 -25.45 -6.60
N ASP A 478 7.69 -26.60 -6.80
CA ASP A 478 9.05 -26.66 -7.34
C ASP A 478 9.08 -26.38 -8.85
N LYS A 479 8.18 -27.04 -9.63
CA LYS A 479 8.18 -26.92 -11.09
C LYS A 479 7.40 -25.72 -11.60
N LYS A 480 6.43 -25.23 -10.82
CA LYS A 480 5.49 -24.16 -11.21
C LYS A 480 4.75 -24.39 -12.53
N GLU A 481 4.64 -25.67 -12.92
CA GLU A 481 3.97 -26.17 -14.12
C GLU A 481 3.09 -27.35 -13.75
N ILE A 482 1.98 -27.53 -14.50
CA ILE A 482 1.14 -28.71 -14.43
C ILE A 482 1.08 -29.39 -15.79
N ASN A 483 1.34 -30.71 -15.81
CA ASN A 483 1.15 -31.58 -16.93
C ASN A 483 -0.09 -32.46 -16.75
N ASP A 484 -0.47 -33.20 -17.80
CA ASP A 484 -1.68 -34.02 -17.75
C ASP A 484 -1.54 -35.22 -16.80
N GLU A 485 -0.31 -35.70 -16.56
CA GLU A 485 0.00 -36.72 -15.57
C GLU A 485 -0.30 -36.22 -14.12
N LEU A 486 0.14 -34.99 -13.80
CA LEU A 486 -0.12 -34.40 -12.50
C LEU A 486 -1.61 -34.13 -12.27
N VAL A 487 -2.33 -33.68 -13.32
CA VAL A 487 -3.81 -33.56 -13.27
C VAL A 487 -4.44 -34.91 -12.94
N LYS A 488 -3.96 -35.97 -13.56
CA LYS A 488 -4.44 -37.34 -13.33
C LYS A 488 -4.19 -37.78 -11.89
N ASN A 489 -2.99 -37.54 -11.37
CA ASN A 489 -2.64 -37.86 -9.99
C ASN A 489 -3.53 -37.10 -8.97
N ILE A 490 -3.83 -35.81 -9.22
CA ILE A 490 -4.78 -35.04 -8.39
C ILE A 490 -6.15 -35.69 -8.39
N LEU A 491 -6.68 -36.06 -9.58
CA LEU A 491 -8.00 -36.69 -9.70
C LEU A 491 -8.05 -38.12 -9.13
N GLU A 492 -6.95 -38.86 -9.15
CA GLU A 492 -6.83 -40.18 -8.50
C GLU A 492 -6.85 -40.00 -6.97
N ALA A 493 -6.13 -39.02 -6.43
CA ALA A 493 -6.19 -38.68 -4.99
C ALA A 493 -7.60 -38.27 -4.55
N VAL A 494 -8.34 -37.53 -5.38
CA VAL A 494 -9.76 -37.20 -5.12
C VAL A 494 -10.62 -38.44 -5.04
N LYS A 495 -10.41 -39.44 -5.92
CA LYS A 495 -11.17 -40.71 -5.88
C LYS A 495 -10.82 -41.58 -4.66
N GLU A 496 -9.61 -41.46 -4.12
CA GLU A 496 -9.20 -42.15 -2.90
C GLU A 496 -9.85 -41.53 -1.65
N PHE A 497 -10.16 -40.24 -1.71
CA PHE A 497 -10.86 -39.53 -0.63
C PHE A 497 -12.37 -39.89 -0.57
N ALA A 498 -13.03 -40.08 -1.70
CA ALA A 498 -14.46 -40.38 -1.83
C ALA A 498 -14.78 -41.84 -1.38
#